data_296885aada20878a69bc00419e62e31a
#
_entry.id   296885aada20878a69bc00419e62e31a
#
_cell.length_a   1.000
_cell.length_b   1.000
_cell.length_c   1.000
_cell.angle_alpha   90.00
_cell.angle_beta   90.00
_cell.angle_gamma   90.00
#
_symmetry.space_group_name_H-M   'P 1'
#
loop_
_entity.id
_entity.type
_entity.pdbx_description
1 polymer ?
#
loop_
_entity_poly.entity_id
_entity_poly.type
_entity_poly.pdbx_seq_one_letter_code
_entity_poly.pdbx_strand_id
1 'polypeptide(L)'
;TEARVQAELRRQVADRVLAMPLSEHRKRPTGQLLALADSDVTFSTWALMPVPLTFGLVALLVFSVISLLVADWTFALIAAVLFPLLVLVSRWFSARMVDPATRSQEQVARVSGIAHESFEGAMVVKTLGREVAESGRFDDAAGALRTQRLRLAALSSSYHPLVDALPLLGMVALIVVGGYRVQAGAVTTGDVLAAVTLFGWLNFPVRVAGFLFESMPRSLVSMGRIESLLAVEDGADAAAGTWAGAYPPESLPGSHPDRRVDRLPAGAPSVRFEGVSFGFEPGPDVLTDVDLEVASGEVVALVGATGAGKSTLCELLVRLAEPTAGRIVLGGVPLDDLTPSALRSTVALVFQASFLFATSTRANVVLGRDLDDREVLDVIELPLIHL
;
A
#
# COMPACT_ATOMS: atom_id res chain seq x y z
N THR A 1 -13.52 -16.33 -2.57
CA THR A 1 -13.02 -15.90 -3.88
C THR A 1 -12.03 -14.74 -3.70
N GLU A 2 -11.07 -14.58 -4.61
CA GLU A 2 -10.05 -13.52 -4.60
C GLU A 2 -10.66 -12.14 -4.30
N ALA A 3 -11.72 -11.75 -5.02
CA ALA A 3 -12.38 -10.46 -4.83
C ALA A 3 -12.90 -10.22 -3.39
N ARG A 4 -13.33 -11.27 -2.68
CA ARG A 4 -13.77 -11.14 -1.27
C ARG A 4 -12.57 -10.91 -0.35
N VAL A 5 -11.47 -11.64 -0.57
CA VAL A 5 -10.22 -11.45 0.20
C VAL A 5 -9.68 -10.04 -0.05
N GLN A 6 -9.68 -9.59 -1.29
CA GLN A 6 -9.25 -8.24 -1.67
C GLN A 6 -10.10 -7.15 -1.01
N ALA A 7 -11.43 -7.30 -1.03
CA ALA A 7 -12.34 -6.35 -0.37
C ALA A 7 -12.14 -6.32 1.14
N GLU A 8 -11.95 -7.49 1.77
CA GLU A 8 -11.70 -7.59 3.20
C GLU A 8 -10.36 -6.97 3.61
N LEU A 9 -9.28 -7.24 2.86
CA LEU A 9 -7.97 -6.63 3.10
C LEU A 9 -8.03 -5.10 2.92
N ARG A 10 -8.73 -4.60 1.88
CA ARG A 10 -8.90 -3.14 1.70
C ARG A 10 -9.63 -2.52 2.90
N ARG A 11 -10.65 -3.18 3.40
CA ARG A 11 -11.37 -2.71 4.59
C ARG A 11 -10.46 -2.68 5.81
N GLN A 12 -9.72 -3.76 6.07
CA GLN A 12 -8.79 -3.83 7.21
C GLN A 12 -7.69 -2.77 7.11
N VAL A 13 -7.12 -2.54 5.92
CA VAL A 13 -6.13 -1.47 5.69
C VAL A 13 -6.75 -0.10 5.92
N ALA A 14 -7.96 0.16 5.41
CA ALA A 14 -8.64 1.44 5.60
C ALA A 14 -8.97 1.69 7.07
N ASP A 15 -9.54 0.69 7.76
CA ASP A 15 -9.85 0.77 9.18
C ASP A 15 -8.58 1.03 10.01
N ARG A 16 -7.46 0.34 9.67
CA ARG A 16 -6.19 0.55 10.36
C ARG A 16 -5.60 1.93 10.10
N VAL A 17 -5.62 2.41 8.85
CA VAL A 17 -5.15 3.76 8.51
C VAL A 17 -5.94 4.82 9.27
N LEU A 18 -7.24 4.66 9.44
CA LEU A 18 -8.08 5.61 10.18
C LEU A 18 -7.88 5.53 11.71
N ALA A 19 -7.55 4.34 12.23
CA ALA A 19 -7.37 4.10 13.65
C ALA A 19 -5.95 4.43 14.17
N MET A 20 -4.93 4.42 13.29
CA MET A 20 -3.55 4.62 13.73
C MET A 20 -3.27 6.04 14.21
N PRO A 21 -2.34 6.22 15.18
CA PRO A 21 -1.98 7.53 15.73
C PRO A 21 -1.43 8.48 14.65
N LEU A 22 -1.61 9.79 14.84
CA LEU A 22 -1.10 10.81 13.92
C LEU A 22 0.44 10.78 13.79
N SER A 23 1.15 10.37 14.83
CA SER A 23 2.59 10.15 14.83
C SER A 23 3.02 9.13 13.77
N GLU A 24 2.26 8.04 13.60
CA GLU A 24 2.50 7.03 12.58
C GLU A 24 2.10 7.53 11.17
N HIS A 25 1.04 8.34 11.06
CA HIS A 25 0.70 9.02 9.81
C HIS A 25 1.81 9.93 9.30
N ARG A 26 2.48 10.67 10.21
CA ARG A 26 3.59 11.56 9.86
C ARG A 26 4.84 10.82 9.37
N LYS A 27 5.06 9.58 9.82
CA LYS A 27 6.17 8.72 9.36
C LYS A 27 5.96 8.17 7.96
N ARG A 28 4.72 8.16 7.46
CA ARG A 28 4.33 7.54 6.18
C ARG A 28 3.71 8.56 5.23
N PRO A 29 4.33 8.81 4.06
CA PRO A 29 3.73 9.68 3.05
C PRO A 29 2.34 9.20 2.63
N THR A 30 1.39 10.11 2.41
CA THR A 30 0.01 9.80 2.00
C THR A 30 -0.04 8.89 0.77
N GLY A 31 0.87 9.11 -0.21
CA GLY A 31 0.99 8.25 -1.38
C GLY A 31 1.34 6.79 -1.06
N GLN A 32 2.13 6.55 -0.01
CA GLN A 32 2.44 5.19 0.46
C GLN A 32 1.22 4.52 1.09
N LEU A 33 0.45 5.25 1.91
CA LEU A 33 -0.78 4.74 2.51
C LEU A 33 -1.83 4.40 1.46
N LEU A 34 -1.96 5.25 0.44
CA LEU A 34 -2.85 5.00 -0.69
C LEU A 34 -2.40 3.78 -1.50
N ALA A 35 -1.09 3.63 -1.74
CA ALA A 35 -0.54 2.45 -2.41
C ALA A 35 -0.79 1.16 -1.63
N LEU A 36 -0.72 1.19 -0.29
CA LEU A 36 -1.06 0.05 0.57
C LEU A 36 -2.53 -0.35 0.41
N ALA A 37 -3.45 0.62 0.37
CA ALA A 37 -4.89 0.35 0.26
C ALA A 37 -5.32 -0.15 -1.14
N ASP A 38 -4.59 0.15 -2.19
CA ASP A 38 -4.94 -0.21 -3.57
C ASP A 38 -3.97 -1.21 -4.20
N SER A 39 -2.76 -0.78 -4.56
CA SER A 39 -1.84 -1.60 -5.33
C SER A 39 -1.27 -2.77 -4.53
N ASP A 40 -0.91 -2.57 -3.25
CA ASP A 40 -0.34 -3.65 -2.45
C ASP A 40 -1.40 -4.72 -2.12
N VAL A 41 -2.64 -4.34 -1.83
CA VAL A 41 -3.75 -5.30 -1.67
C VAL A 41 -3.97 -6.08 -2.97
N THR A 42 -3.94 -5.41 -4.12
CA THR A 42 -4.10 -6.07 -5.43
C THR A 42 -2.97 -7.07 -5.69
N PHE A 43 -1.70 -6.66 -5.48
CA PHE A 43 -0.55 -7.54 -5.71
C PHE A 43 -0.45 -8.68 -4.68
N SER A 44 -0.81 -8.46 -3.42
CA SER A 44 -0.81 -9.52 -2.40
C SER A 44 -1.77 -10.66 -2.75
N THR A 45 -2.88 -10.36 -3.44
CA THR A 45 -3.89 -11.36 -3.82
C THR A 45 -3.64 -12.01 -5.17
N TRP A 46 -2.72 -11.49 -6.01
CA TRP A 46 -2.43 -12.08 -7.33
C TRP A 46 -1.96 -13.54 -7.27
N ALA A 47 -1.24 -13.93 -6.21
CA ALA A 47 -0.84 -15.32 -6.00
C ALA A 47 -2.04 -16.26 -5.78
N LEU A 48 -3.21 -15.75 -5.40
CA LEU A 48 -4.42 -16.55 -5.19
C LEU A 48 -5.17 -16.85 -6.50
N MET A 49 -4.97 -16.02 -7.55
CA MET A 49 -5.68 -16.16 -8.83
C MET A 49 -5.51 -17.56 -9.45
N PRO A 50 -4.30 -18.15 -9.55
CA PRO A 50 -4.13 -19.46 -10.17
C PRO A 50 -4.36 -20.63 -9.21
N VAL A 51 -4.58 -20.42 -7.92
CA VAL A 51 -4.77 -21.50 -6.94
C VAL A 51 -5.91 -22.46 -7.34
N PRO A 52 -7.10 -22.00 -7.75
CA PRO A 52 -8.16 -22.91 -8.18
C PRO A 52 -7.78 -23.74 -9.42
N LEU A 53 -6.97 -23.17 -10.32
CA LEU A 53 -6.48 -23.83 -11.52
C LEU A 53 -5.39 -24.86 -11.21
N THR A 54 -4.60 -24.67 -10.15
CA THR A 54 -3.43 -25.48 -9.82
C THR A 54 -3.82 -26.96 -9.63
N PHE A 55 -4.94 -27.24 -8.98
CA PHE A 55 -5.42 -28.61 -8.80
C PHE A 55 -5.75 -29.28 -10.14
N GLY A 56 -6.44 -28.57 -11.04
CA GLY A 56 -6.73 -29.04 -12.38
C GLY A 56 -5.46 -29.26 -13.22
N LEU A 57 -4.50 -28.34 -13.10
CA LEU A 57 -3.23 -28.41 -13.81
C LEU A 57 -2.34 -29.57 -13.33
N VAL A 58 -2.29 -29.82 -12.03
CA VAL A 58 -1.58 -30.98 -11.46
C VAL A 58 -2.24 -32.28 -11.90
N ALA A 59 -3.57 -32.36 -11.84
CA ALA A 59 -4.31 -33.51 -12.33
C ALA A 59 -4.07 -33.76 -13.83
N LEU A 60 -4.10 -32.70 -14.66
CA LEU A 60 -3.79 -32.78 -16.09
C LEU A 60 -2.36 -33.26 -16.33
N LEU A 61 -1.38 -32.75 -15.59
CA LEU A 61 0.04 -33.13 -15.72
C LEU A 61 0.21 -34.62 -15.37
N VAL A 62 -0.32 -35.06 -14.23
CA VAL A 62 -0.24 -36.47 -13.81
C VAL A 62 -0.95 -37.38 -14.84
N PHE A 63 -2.16 -37.03 -15.25
CA PHE A 63 -2.90 -37.79 -16.27
C PHE A 63 -2.13 -37.85 -17.59
N SER A 64 -1.56 -36.74 -18.07
CA SER A 64 -0.81 -36.71 -19.31
C SER A 64 0.46 -37.54 -19.26
N VAL A 65 1.21 -37.49 -18.16
CA VAL A 65 2.42 -38.32 -18.00
C VAL A 65 2.06 -39.80 -17.98
N ILE A 66 1.03 -40.21 -17.22
CA ILE A 66 0.56 -41.58 -17.18
C ILE A 66 0.09 -42.03 -18.56
N SER A 67 -0.72 -41.22 -19.25
CA SER A 67 -1.23 -41.53 -20.59
C SER A 67 -0.10 -41.69 -21.62
N LEU A 68 0.92 -40.82 -21.58
CA LEU A 68 2.10 -40.95 -22.45
C LEU A 68 2.88 -42.24 -22.16
N LEU A 69 3.06 -42.59 -20.88
CA LEU A 69 3.76 -43.83 -20.48
C LEU A 69 2.99 -45.07 -20.91
N VAL A 70 1.67 -45.06 -20.78
CA VAL A 70 0.81 -46.21 -21.15
C VAL A 70 0.78 -46.36 -22.68
N ALA A 71 0.75 -45.26 -23.46
CA ALA A 71 0.80 -45.28 -24.88
C ALA A 71 2.13 -45.81 -25.41
N ASP A 72 3.23 -45.27 -25.00
CA ASP A 72 4.59 -45.72 -25.30
C ASP A 72 5.61 -45.00 -24.39
N TRP A 73 6.57 -45.71 -23.81
CA TRP A 73 7.62 -45.14 -22.97
C TRP A 73 8.49 -44.10 -23.70
N THR A 74 8.62 -44.20 -25.06
CA THR A 74 9.38 -43.24 -25.87
C THR A 74 8.70 -41.88 -25.90
N PHE A 75 7.37 -41.79 -25.85
CA PHE A 75 6.63 -40.53 -25.75
C PHE A 75 6.84 -39.86 -24.41
N ALA A 76 6.83 -40.64 -23.34
CA ALA A 76 7.14 -40.15 -21.99
C ALA A 76 8.61 -39.66 -21.89
N LEU A 77 9.54 -40.32 -22.55
CA LEU A 77 10.97 -39.91 -22.58
C LEU A 77 11.13 -38.54 -23.29
N ILE A 78 10.43 -38.30 -24.40
CA ILE A 78 10.44 -36.99 -25.07
C ILE A 78 9.94 -35.90 -24.12
N ALA A 79 8.83 -36.15 -23.41
CA ALA A 79 8.31 -35.22 -22.43
C ALA A 79 9.29 -34.99 -21.26
N ALA A 80 9.89 -36.08 -20.74
CA ALA A 80 10.85 -36.04 -19.63
C ALA A 80 12.14 -35.28 -19.96
N VAL A 81 12.52 -35.17 -21.22
CA VAL A 81 13.66 -34.35 -21.65
C VAL A 81 13.25 -32.91 -21.91
N LEU A 82 12.15 -32.68 -22.63
CA LEU A 82 11.76 -31.34 -23.07
C LEU A 82 11.22 -30.45 -21.94
N PHE A 83 10.44 -30.98 -21.00
CA PHE A 83 9.89 -30.14 -19.92
C PHE A 83 10.97 -29.65 -18.94
N PRO A 84 11.93 -30.48 -18.45
CA PRO A 84 13.05 -29.99 -17.68
C PRO A 84 13.90 -28.99 -18.46
N LEU A 85 14.14 -29.24 -19.76
CA LEU A 85 14.86 -28.29 -20.62
C LEU A 85 14.14 -26.94 -20.71
N LEU A 86 12.82 -26.93 -20.88
CA LEU A 86 12.00 -25.73 -20.88
C LEU A 86 12.12 -24.97 -19.56
N VAL A 87 12.04 -25.65 -18.42
CA VAL A 87 12.22 -25.06 -17.09
C VAL A 87 13.64 -24.48 -16.95
N LEU A 88 14.65 -25.21 -17.38
CA LEU A 88 16.05 -24.74 -17.32
C LEU A 88 16.29 -23.49 -18.15
N VAL A 89 15.79 -23.48 -19.39
CA VAL A 89 15.86 -22.31 -20.29
C VAL A 89 15.12 -21.12 -19.68
N SER A 90 13.92 -21.34 -19.12
CA SER A 90 13.13 -20.29 -18.48
C SER A 90 13.86 -19.71 -17.26
N ARG A 91 14.43 -20.54 -16.39
CA ARG A 91 15.21 -20.08 -15.23
C ARG A 91 16.47 -19.31 -15.64
N TRP A 92 17.21 -19.82 -16.62
CA TRP A 92 18.41 -19.16 -17.11
C TRP A 92 18.11 -17.78 -17.69
N PHE A 93 16.98 -17.67 -18.40
CA PHE A 93 16.56 -16.42 -18.99
C PHE A 93 16.01 -15.45 -17.93
N SER A 94 15.14 -15.92 -17.02
CA SER A 94 14.61 -15.11 -15.91
C SER A 94 15.74 -14.49 -15.10
N ALA A 95 16.79 -15.23 -14.80
CA ALA A 95 17.96 -14.71 -14.08
C ALA A 95 18.66 -13.56 -14.84
N ARG A 96 18.65 -13.59 -16.19
CA ARG A 96 19.24 -12.53 -17.01
C ARG A 96 18.35 -11.32 -17.24
N MET A 97 17.04 -11.47 -17.00
CA MET A 97 16.06 -10.38 -17.15
C MET A 97 16.01 -9.46 -15.94
N VAL A 98 16.39 -9.95 -14.76
CA VAL A 98 16.25 -9.19 -13.49
C VAL A 98 16.97 -7.84 -13.57
N ASP A 99 18.26 -7.82 -13.91
CA ASP A 99 19.04 -6.57 -13.94
C ASP A 99 18.54 -5.57 -14.98
N PRO A 100 18.27 -5.95 -16.26
CA PRO A 100 17.71 -5.03 -17.25
C PRO A 100 16.32 -4.52 -16.87
N ALA A 101 15.48 -5.37 -16.24
CA ALA A 101 14.15 -4.97 -15.77
C ALA A 101 14.25 -3.96 -14.62
N THR A 102 15.13 -4.20 -13.64
CA THR A 102 15.38 -3.30 -12.53
C THR A 102 15.88 -1.94 -13.02
N ARG A 103 16.89 -1.92 -13.90
CA ARG A 103 17.40 -0.67 -14.50
C ARG A 103 16.33 0.08 -15.30
N SER A 104 15.48 -0.64 -16.02
CA SER A 104 14.35 -0.02 -16.73
C SER A 104 13.39 0.65 -15.73
N GLN A 105 13.09 -0.02 -14.60
CA GLN A 105 12.23 0.51 -13.57
C GLN A 105 12.82 1.74 -12.85
N GLU A 106 14.14 1.73 -12.60
CA GLU A 106 14.86 2.90 -12.05
C GLU A 106 14.77 4.11 -12.99
N GLN A 107 14.89 3.89 -14.32
CA GLN A 107 14.72 4.98 -15.27
C GLN A 107 13.27 5.48 -15.35
N VAL A 108 12.27 4.61 -15.19
CA VAL A 108 10.86 5.03 -15.07
C VAL A 108 10.69 5.93 -13.85
N ALA A 109 11.21 5.53 -12.69
CA ALA A 109 11.15 6.33 -11.48
C ALA A 109 11.83 7.71 -11.66
N ARG A 110 13.01 7.74 -12.35
CA ARG A 110 13.71 8.98 -12.63
C ARG A 110 12.92 9.93 -13.55
N VAL A 111 12.34 9.42 -14.63
CA VAL A 111 11.51 10.22 -15.55
C VAL A 111 10.27 10.76 -14.80
N SER A 112 9.61 9.91 -14.01
CA SER A 112 8.46 10.32 -13.21
C SER A 112 8.83 11.36 -12.16
N GLY A 113 10.00 11.23 -11.52
CA GLY A 113 10.50 12.21 -10.56
C GLY A 113 10.77 13.58 -11.21
N ILE A 114 11.40 13.60 -12.39
CA ILE A 114 11.63 14.85 -13.15
C ILE A 114 10.31 15.49 -13.56
N ALA A 115 9.34 14.70 -14.05
CA ALA A 115 8.02 15.22 -14.41
C ALA A 115 7.29 15.83 -13.20
N HIS A 116 7.32 15.14 -12.06
CA HIS A 116 6.71 15.62 -10.82
C HIS A 116 7.33 16.94 -10.36
N GLU A 117 8.67 17.02 -10.30
CA GLU A 117 9.42 18.22 -9.94
C GLU A 117 9.10 19.40 -10.90
N SER A 118 9.03 19.13 -12.22
CA SER A 118 8.72 20.15 -13.22
C SER A 118 7.29 20.65 -13.09
N PHE A 119 6.32 19.80 -12.74
CA PHE A 119 4.93 20.20 -12.56
C PHE A 119 4.73 20.96 -11.26
N GLU A 120 5.31 20.53 -10.15
CA GLU A 120 5.28 21.28 -8.89
C GLU A 120 6.01 22.62 -9.00
N GLY A 121 7.16 22.64 -9.68
CA GLY A 121 7.96 23.82 -9.95
C GLY A 121 7.50 24.66 -11.13
N ALA A 122 6.36 24.38 -11.78
CA ALA A 122 5.93 25.01 -13.03
C ALA A 122 5.90 26.55 -12.95
N MET A 123 5.48 27.11 -11.81
CA MET A 123 5.49 28.57 -11.58
C MET A 123 6.92 29.12 -11.64
N VAL A 124 7.88 28.44 -11.02
CA VAL A 124 9.29 28.87 -11.01
C VAL A 124 9.89 28.75 -12.41
N VAL A 125 9.65 27.62 -13.10
CA VAL A 125 10.09 27.40 -14.48
C VAL A 125 9.60 28.51 -15.41
N LYS A 126 8.30 28.85 -15.31
CA LYS A 126 7.66 29.92 -16.08
C LYS A 126 8.22 31.30 -15.75
N THR A 127 8.37 31.60 -14.47
CA THR A 127 8.86 32.94 -14.03
C THR A 127 10.30 33.15 -14.44
N LEU A 128 11.12 32.11 -14.52
CA LEU A 128 12.53 32.17 -14.89
C LEU A 128 12.78 31.95 -16.40
N GLY A 129 11.74 31.64 -17.21
CA GLY A 129 11.88 31.36 -18.64
C GLY A 129 12.73 30.11 -18.94
N ARG A 130 12.66 29.09 -18.07
CA ARG A 130 13.52 27.89 -18.15
C ARG A 130 12.84 26.69 -18.83
N GLU A 131 11.75 26.87 -19.55
CA GLU A 131 10.96 25.80 -20.18
C GLU A 131 11.79 24.92 -21.12
N VAL A 132 12.66 25.53 -21.94
CA VAL A 132 13.50 24.80 -22.89
C VAL A 132 14.53 23.93 -22.16
N ALA A 133 15.13 24.45 -21.09
CA ALA A 133 16.10 23.71 -20.31
C ALA A 133 15.45 22.52 -19.58
N GLU A 134 14.24 22.71 -19.03
CA GLU A 134 13.50 21.67 -18.32
C GLU A 134 12.99 20.59 -19.28
N SER A 135 12.51 20.99 -20.47
CA SER A 135 12.14 20.04 -21.54
C SER A 135 13.34 19.22 -21.97
N GLY A 136 14.52 19.83 -22.13
CA GLY A 136 15.76 19.11 -22.45
C GLY A 136 16.14 18.08 -21.38
N ARG A 137 16.04 18.45 -20.09
CA ARG A 137 16.28 17.55 -18.96
C ARG A 137 15.35 16.33 -18.98
N PHE A 138 14.07 16.56 -19.32
CA PHE A 138 13.08 15.48 -19.45
C PHE A 138 13.40 14.59 -20.67
N ASP A 139 13.75 15.18 -21.82
CA ASP A 139 14.08 14.44 -23.04
C ASP A 139 15.33 13.56 -22.86
N ASP A 140 16.36 14.02 -22.15
CA ASP A 140 17.53 13.23 -21.82
C ASP A 140 17.18 12.01 -20.96
N ALA A 141 16.35 12.20 -19.94
CA ALA A 141 15.89 11.11 -19.08
C ALA A 141 14.99 10.11 -19.83
N ALA A 142 14.10 10.61 -20.68
CA ALA A 142 13.24 9.78 -21.54
C ALA A 142 14.08 8.99 -22.57
N GLY A 143 15.15 9.58 -23.12
CA GLY A 143 16.12 8.91 -23.99
C GLY A 143 16.86 7.77 -23.30
N ALA A 144 17.28 7.98 -22.05
CA ALA A 144 17.90 6.94 -21.23
C ALA A 144 16.90 5.79 -20.94
N LEU A 145 15.66 6.09 -20.60
CA LEU A 145 14.58 5.10 -20.40
C LEU A 145 14.35 4.30 -21.69
N ARG A 146 14.21 5.00 -22.82
CA ARG A 146 14.04 4.34 -24.14
C ARG A 146 15.15 3.34 -24.40
N THR A 147 16.42 3.71 -24.14
CA THR A 147 17.57 2.83 -24.36
C THR A 147 17.50 1.57 -23.49
N GLN A 148 17.11 1.70 -22.20
CA GLN A 148 16.94 0.53 -21.32
C GLN A 148 15.75 -0.34 -21.73
N ARG A 149 14.63 0.25 -22.13
CA ARG A 149 13.47 -0.49 -22.64
C ARG A 149 13.77 -1.25 -23.93
N LEU A 150 14.53 -0.66 -24.85
CA LEU A 150 14.94 -1.35 -26.08
C LEU A 150 15.87 -2.53 -25.78
N ARG A 151 16.78 -2.41 -24.82
CA ARG A 151 17.63 -3.54 -24.38
C ARG A 151 16.80 -4.67 -23.77
N LEU A 152 15.86 -4.32 -22.90
CA LEU A 152 14.93 -5.28 -22.30
C LEU A 152 14.06 -5.96 -23.37
N ALA A 153 13.52 -5.18 -24.32
CA ALA A 153 12.71 -5.70 -25.42
C ALA A 153 13.53 -6.64 -26.35
N ALA A 154 14.78 -6.32 -26.65
CA ALA A 154 15.64 -7.18 -27.43
C ALA A 154 15.91 -8.53 -26.76
N LEU A 155 16.11 -8.55 -25.45
CA LEU A 155 16.20 -9.79 -24.69
C LEU A 155 14.89 -10.57 -24.73
N SER A 156 13.77 -9.92 -24.45
CA SER A 156 12.43 -10.56 -24.43
C SER A 156 12.05 -11.11 -25.80
N SER A 157 12.39 -10.38 -26.87
CA SER A 157 12.08 -10.83 -28.27
C SER A 157 12.84 -12.09 -28.68
N SER A 158 13.96 -12.39 -28.06
CA SER A 158 14.71 -13.64 -28.27
C SER A 158 14.18 -14.80 -27.45
N TYR A 159 13.65 -14.49 -26.28
CA TYR A 159 13.16 -15.49 -25.33
C TYR A 159 11.83 -16.12 -25.72
N HIS A 160 10.82 -15.29 -25.98
CA HIS A 160 9.47 -15.80 -26.25
C HIS A 160 9.44 -16.81 -27.40
N PRO A 161 10.08 -16.55 -28.56
CA PRO A 161 10.10 -17.55 -29.63
C PRO A 161 10.81 -18.85 -29.24
N LEU A 162 11.88 -18.77 -28.43
CA LEU A 162 12.61 -19.96 -27.98
C LEU A 162 11.76 -20.84 -27.07
N VAL A 163 11.06 -20.24 -26.11
CA VAL A 163 10.15 -20.96 -25.18
C VAL A 163 8.96 -21.54 -25.93
N ASP A 164 8.42 -20.80 -26.91
CA ASP A 164 7.28 -21.28 -27.70
C ASP A 164 7.68 -22.36 -28.73
N ALA A 165 8.93 -22.33 -29.23
CA ALA A 165 9.45 -23.33 -30.16
C ALA A 165 9.73 -24.70 -29.50
N LEU A 166 10.14 -24.75 -28.25
CA LEU A 166 10.47 -26.00 -27.58
C LEU A 166 9.30 -27.00 -27.55
N PRO A 167 8.07 -26.62 -27.16
CA PRO A 167 6.89 -27.53 -27.25
C PRO A 167 6.58 -27.94 -28.67
N LEU A 168 6.75 -27.05 -29.67
CA LEU A 168 6.54 -27.37 -31.08
C LEU A 168 7.55 -28.41 -31.57
N LEU A 169 8.82 -28.29 -31.20
CA LEU A 169 9.85 -29.31 -31.48
C LEU A 169 9.50 -30.65 -30.82
N GLY A 170 8.93 -30.64 -29.64
CA GLY A 170 8.40 -31.82 -28.98
C GLY A 170 7.28 -32.48 -29.74
N MET A 171 6.33 -31.71 -30.24
CA MET A 171 5.26 -32.24 -31.08
C MET A 171 5.79 -32.84 -32.37
N VAL A 172 6.74 -32.19 -33.06
CA VAL A 172 7.38 -32.74 -34.25
C VAL A 172 8.14 -34.03 -33.90
N ALA A 173 8.88 -34.08 -32.82
CA ALA A 173 9.58 -35.28 -32.36
C ALA A 173 8.58 -36.44 -32.08
N LEU A 174 7.46 -36.16 -31.43
CA LEU A 174 6.38 -37.14 -31.21
C LEU A 174 5.78 -37.68 -32.52
N ILE A 175 5.58 -36.84 -33.50
CA ILE A 175 5.05 -37.25 -34.83
C ILE A 175 6.08 -38.15 -35.53
N VAL A 176 7.36 -37.73 -35.56
CA VAL A 176 8.42 -38.50 -36.24
C VAL A 176 8.67 -39.83 -35.55
N VAL A 177 8.89 -39.83 -34.22
CA VAL A 177 9.13 -41.07 -33.45
C VAL A 177 7.87 -41.94 -33.47
N GLY A 178 6.70 -41.36 -33.29
CA GLY A 178 5.40 -42.04 -33.37
C GLY A 178 5.18 -42.74 -34.73
N GLY A 179 5.53 -42.05 -35.82
CA GLY A 179 5.45 -42.64 -37.18
C GLY A 179 6.33 -43.90 -37.29
N TYR A 180 7.54 -43.89 -36.83
CA TYR A 180 8.41 -45.08 -36.76
C TYR A 180 7.83 -46.21 -35.87
N ARG A 181 7.24 -45.86 -34.75
CA ARG A 181 6.65 -46.82 -33.82
C ARG A 181 5.36 -47.44 -34.40
N VAL A 182 4.57 -46.67 -35.16
CA VAL A 182 3.41 -47.18 -35.89
C VAL A 182 3.84 -48.18 -36.97
N GLN A 183 4.90 -47.83 -37.76
CA GLN A 183 5.44 -48.76 -38.76
C GLN A 183 5.96 -50.07 -38.13
N ALA A 184 6.51 -49.98 -36.95
CA ALA A 184 6.98 -51.15 -36.14
C ALA A 184 5.83 -51.92 -35.51
N GLY A 185 4.57 -51.49 -35.64
CA GLY A 185 3.40 -52.15 -35.05
C GLY A 185 3.33 -51.98 -33.50
N ALA A 186 4.12 -51.09 -32.91
CA ALA A 186 4.19 -50.93 -31.44
C ALA A 186 3.11 -50.02 -30.87
N VAL A 187 2.63 -49.05 -31.67
CA VAL A 187 1.55 -48.08 -31.32
C VAL A 187 0.61 -47.90 -32.49
N THR A 188 -0.59 -47.41 -32.23
CA THR A 188 -1.55 -47.00 -33.27
C THR A 188 -1.40 -45.55 -33.69
N THR A 189 -1.93 -45.19 -34.86
CA THR A 189 -1.98 -43.77 -35.29
C THR A 189 -2.79 -42.92 -34.28
N GLY A 190 -3.81 -43.52 -33.63
CA GLY A 190 -4.61 -42.89 -32.58
C GLY A 190 -3.78 -42.53 -31.36
N ASP A 191 -2.85 -43.42 -30.93
CA ASP A 191 -1.96 -43.16 -29.81
C ASP A 191 -1.02 -41.96 -30.06
N VAL A 192 -0.47 -41.88 -31.29
CA VAL A 192 0.38 -40.75 -31.70
C VAL A 192 -0.43 -39.44 -31.69
N LEU A 193 -1.66 -39.45 -32.23
CA LEU A 193 -2.50 -38.23 -32.20
C LEU A 193 -2.86 -37.81 -30.79
N ALA A 194 -3.22 -38.79 -29.95
CA ALA A 194 -3.49 -38.52 -28.52
C ALA A 194 -2.25 -37.96 -27.79
N ALA A 195 -1.06 -38.52 -28.02
CA ALA A 195 0.20 -38.06 -27.44
C ALA A 195 0.52 -36.61 -27.87
N VAL A 196 0.39 -36.27 -29.15
CA VAL A 196 0.59 -34.91 -29.67
C VAL A 196 -0.37 -33.91 -29.01
N THR A 197 -1.66 -34.30 -28.92
CA THR A 197 -2.69 -33.45 -28.30
C THR A 197 -2.42 -33.22 -26.81
N LEU A 198 -2.11 -34.27 -26.06
CA LEU A 198 -1.76 -34.19 -24.63
C LEU A 198 -0.52 -33.34 -24.42
N PHE A 199 0.50 -33.49 -25.26
CA PHE A 199 1.72 -32.71 -25.18
C PHE A 199 1.46 -31.22 -25.44
N GLY A 200 0.57 -30.89 -26.38
CA GLY A 200 0.14 -29.50 -26.60
C GLY A 200 -0.53 -28.89 -25.37
N TRP A 201 -1.37 -29.67 -24.67
CA TRP A 201 -2.04 -29.21 -23.45
C TRP A 201 -1.08 -29.01 -22.27
N LEU A 202 0.01 -29.77 -22.19
CA LEU A 202 1.03 -29.61 -21.15
C LEU A 202 1.76 -28.27 -21.17
N ASN A 203 1.73 -27.55 -22.31
CA ASN A 203 2.33 -26.21 -22.41
C ASN A 203 1.64 -25.20 -21.46
N PHE A 204 0.32 -25.29 -21.29
CA PHE A 204 -0.45 -24.39 -20.45
C PHE A 204 -0.07 -24.46 -18.95
N PRO A 205 -0.01 -25.63 -18.30
CA PRO A 205 0.49 -25.77 -16.93
C PRO A 205 1.88 -25.16 -16.67
N VAL A 206 2.80 -25.35 -17.61
CA VAL A 206 4.16 -24.82 -17.51
C VAL A 206 4.16 -23.29 -17.52
N ARG A 207 3.36 -22.68 -18.39
CA ARG A 207 3.21 -21.21 -18.45
C ARG A 207 2.59 -20.64 -17.17
N VAL A 208 1.57 -21.30 -16.61
CA VAL A 208 0.95 -20.90 -15.35
C VAL A 208 1.92 -21.03 -14.19
N ALA A 209 2.70 -22.10 -14.12
CA ALA A 209 3.76 -22.24 -13.12
C ALA A 209 4.81 -21.12 -13.23
N GLY A 210 5.22 -20.78 -14.46
CA GLY A 210 6.12 -19.64 -14.71
C GLY A 210 5.55 -18.33 -14.17
N PHE A 211 4.29 -18.02 -14.46
CA PHE A 211 3.60 -16.83 -13.94
C PHE A 211 3.56 -16.81 -12.40
N LEU A 212 3.29 -17.95 -11.76
CA LEU A 212 3.30 -18.05 -10.30
C LEU A 212 4.67 -17.71 -9.71
N PHE A 213 5.74 -18.29 -10.27
CA PHE A 213 7.11 -18.03 -9.79
C PHE A 213 7.53 -16.57 -9.99
N GLU A 214 7.04 -15.91 -11.05
CA GLU A 214 7.32 -14.51 -11.34
C GLU A 214 6.53 -13.57 -10.41
N SER A 215 5.25 -13.86 -10.14
CA SER A 215 4.38 -12.99 -9.34
C SER A 215 4.54 -13.15 -7.83
N MET A 216 4.94 -14.36 -7.36
CA MET A 216 5.01 -14.69 -5.93
C MET A 216 5.93 -13.76 -5.11
N PRO A 217 7.16 -13.39 -5.54
CA PRO A 217 8.01 -12.49 -4.77
C PRO A 217 7.35 -11.13 -4.53
N ARG A 218 6.65 -10.60 -5.54
CA ARG A 218 5.93 -9.33 -5.45
C ARG A 218 4.75 -9.43 -4.49
N SER A 219 3.98 -10.51 -4.56
CA SER A 219 2.86 -10.76 -3.66
C SER A 219 3.31 -10.86 -2.20
N LEU A 220 4.43 -11.54 -1.93
CA LEU A 220 5.00 -11.65 -0.58
C LEU A 220 5.49 -10.29 -0.04
N VAL A 221 6.16 -9.49 -0.87
CA VAL A 221 6.61 -8.15 -0.47
C VAL A 221 5.43 -7.23 -0.16
N SER A 222 4.38 -7.26 -1.00
CA SER A 222 3.17 -6.47 -0.77
C SER A 222 2.42 -6.92 0.48
N MET A 223 2.32 -8.23 0.71
CA MET A 223 1.70 -8.77 1.94
C MET A 223 2.48 -8.37 3.18
N GLY A 224 3.82 -8.47 3.16
CA GLY A 224 4.67 -8.03 4.29
C GLY A 224 4.51 -6.55 4.62
N ARG A 225 4.28 -5.68 3.62
CA ARG A 225 3.97 -4.26 3.85
C ARG A 225 2.59 -4.06 4.48
N ILE A 226 1.58 -4.82 4.04
CA ILE A 226 0.25 -4.80 4.65
C ILE A 226 0.33 -5.28 6.09
N GLU A 227 1.00 -6.40 6.36
CA GLU A 227 1.20 -6.93 7.72
C GLU A 227 1.90 -5.92 8.63
N SER A 228 2.93 -5.22 8.13
CA SER A 228 3.62 -4.18 8.90
C SER A 228 2.72 -2.99 9.24
N LEU A 229 1.73 -2.67 8.40
CA LEU A 229 0.72 -1.66 8.71
C LEU A 229 -0.29 -2.18 9.73
N LEU A 230 -0.79 -3.40 9.55
CA LEU A 230 -1.78 -4.01 10.45
C LEU A 230 -1.21 -4.30 11.85
N ALA A 231 0.11 -4.45 11.96
CA ALA A 231 0.81 -4.63 13.24
C ALA A 231 1.06 -3.33 14.01
N VAL A 232 0.77 -2.16 13.43
CA VAL A 232 0.85 -0.88 14.16
C VAL A 232 -0.19 -0.91 15.27
N GLU A 233 0.20 -0.57 16.50
CA GLU A 233 -0.72 -0.48 17.62
C GLU A 233 -1.72 0.68 17.42
N ASP A 234 -2.94 0.50 17.92
CA ASP A 234 -3.96 1.53 17.91
C ASP A 234 -3.51 2.70 18.78
N GLY A 235 -3.73 3.92 18.33
CA GLY A 235 -3.51 5.10 19.17
C GLY A 235 -4.48 5.12 20.34
N ALA A 236 -4.12 5.84 21.41
CA ALA A 236 -4.95 6.02 22.60
C ALA A 236 -6.38 6.50 22.26
N ASP A 237 -6.54 7.21 21.14
CA ASP A 237 -7.81 7.71 20.62
C ASP A 237 -8.68 6.64 19.91
N ALA A 238 -8.07 5.62 19.33
CA ALA A 238 -8.81 4.53 18.69
C ALA A 238 -9.52 3.64 19.71
N ALA A 239 -8.95 3.50 20.91
CA ALA A 239 -9.55 2.78 22.02
C ALA A 239 -10.80 3.45 22.59
N ALA A 240 -11.03 4.71 22.30
CA ALA A 240 -12.20 5.46 22.75
C ALA A 240 -13.42 5.38 21.83
N GLY A 241 -13.34 4.55 20.80
CA GLY A 241 -14.45 3.98 20.05
C GLY A 241 -15.59 4.91 19.64
N THR A 242 -15.49 5.40 18.41
CA THR A 242 -16.70 5.78 17.66
C THR A 242 -16.85 4.99 16.35
N TRP A 243 -15.97 4.04 16.07
CA TRP A 243 -16.23 3.01 15.07
C TRP A 243 -16.80 1.79 15.78
N ALA A 244 -18.09 1.89 16.12
CA ALA A 244 -18.85 0.84 16.75
C ALA A 244 -18.83 -0.42 15.88
N GLY A 245 -17.93 -1.35 16.17
CA GLY A 245 -17.97 -2.66 15.54
C GLY A 245 -16.74 -3.55 15.62
N ALA A 246 -15.56 -3.08 16.01
CA ALA A 246 -14.38 -3.91 15.78
C ALA A 246 -13.53 -4.33 17.01
N TYR A 247 -13.47 -3.57 18.13
CA TYR A 247 -12.61 -3.99 19.26
C TYR A 247 -13.16 -3.58 20.65
N PRO A 248 -13.08 -4.47 21.65
CA PRO A 248 -13.41 -4.15 23.03
C PRO A 248 -12.35 -3.26 23.68
N PRO A 249 -12.72 -2.33 24.58
CA PRO A 249 -11.82 -1.31 25.16
C PRO A 249 -10.83 -1.82 26.22
N GLU A 250 -10.64 -3.12 26.36
CA GLU A 250 -9.95 -3.73 27.52
C GLU A 250 -8.42 -3.93 27.37
N SER A 251 -7.78 -3.52 26.26
CA SER A 251 -6.43 -4.00 25.92
C SER A 251 -5.30 -2.98 25.84
N LEU A 252 -5.39 -1.78 26.43
CA LEU A 252 -4.27 -0.83 26.42
C LEU A 252 -3.41 -0.92 27.67
N PRO A 253 -2.08 -1.14 27.56
CA PRO A 253 -1.15 -1.05 28.69
C PRO A 253 -1.11 0.39 29.24
N GLY A 254 -1.44 0.55 30.52
CA GLY A 254 -1.37 1.84 31.23
C GLY A 254 -2.69 2.60 31.36
N SER A 255 -3.79 2.17 30.75
CA SER A 255 -5.10 2.75 31.01
C SER A 255 -5.67 2.20 32.32
N HIS A 256 -5.88 3.08 33.30
CA HIS A 256 -6.69 2.76 34.48
C HIS A 256 -8.15 3.04 34.15
N PRO A 257 -8.98 2.01 33.84
CA PRO A 257 -10.38 2.21 33.44
C PRO A 257 -11.23 2.92 34.51
N ASP A 258 -10.82 2.84 35.78
CA ASP A 258 -11.56 3.38 36.91
C ASP A 258 -11.39 4.90 37.17
N ARG A 259 -10.54 5.61 36.42
CA ARG A 259 -10.27 7.04 36.60
C ARG A 259 -10.70 7.96 35.46
N ARG A 260 -11.21 7.44 34.37
CA ARG A 260 -11.55 8.28 33.21
C ARG A 260 -12.72 9.20 33.48
N VAL A 261 -12.51 10.49 33.28
CA VAL A 261 -13.51 11.54 33.40
C VAL A 261 -14.17 11.75 32.04
N ASP A 262 -15.48 11.49 32.00
CA ASP A 262 -16.29 11.60 30.76
C ASP A 262 -16.80 13.01 30.51
N ARG A 263 -16.72 13.91 31.47
CA ARG A 263 -17.22 15.28 31.34
C ARG A 263 -16.51 16.22 32.31
N LEU A 264 -16.05 17.34 31.77
CA LEU A 264 -15.54 18.45 32.57
C LEU A 264 -16.72 19.33 33.05
N PRO A 265 -16.52 20.11 34.15
CA PRO A 265 -17.50 21.12 34.56
C PRO A 265 -17.85 22.08 33.45
N ALA A 266 -19.10 22.58 33.41
CA ALA A 266 -19.53 23.55 32.42
C ALA A 266 -18.76 24.88 32.53
N GLY A 267 -18.35 25.43 31.39
CA GLY A 267 -17.61 26.68 31.28
C GLY A 267 -16.24 26.48 30.62
N ALA A 268 -15.53 27.54 30.36
CA ALA A 268 -14.18 27.47 29.80
C ALA A 268 -13.21 26.92 30.87
N PRO A 269 -12.59 25.75 30.66
CA PRO A 269 -11.66 25.17 31.63
C PRO A 269 -10.33 25.95 31.63
N SER A 270 -9.64 25.94 32.79
CA SER A 270 -8.23 26.37 32.83
C SER A 270 -7.34 25.34 32.14
N VAL A 271 -6.21 25.79 31.58
CA VAL A 271 -5.19 24.94 30.96
C VAL A 271 -3.87 25.13 31.68
N ARG A 272 -3.19 24.05 32.02
CA ARG A 272 -1.85 24.11 32.61
C ARG A 272 -0.93 23.09 31.95
N PHE A 273 0.22 23.57 31.50
CA PHE A 273 1.36 22.75 31.09
C PHE A 273 2.35 22.73 32.25
N GLU A 274 2.80 21.58 32.69
CA GLU A 274 3.69 21.38 33.82
C GLU A 274 4.93 20.61 33.36
N GLY A 275 6.06 21.33 33.18
CA GLY A 275 7.35 20.76 32.74
C GLY A 275 7.29 20.03 31.39
N VAL A 276 6.47 20.50 30.45
CA VAL A 276 6.19 19.78 29.22
C VAL A 276 7.35 19.85 28.24
N SER A 277 7.86 18.66 27.86
CA SER A 277 8.84 18.51 26.78
C SER A 277 8.28 17.66 25.66
N PHE A 278 8.66 17.97 24.42
CA PHE A 278 8.25 17.23 23.23
C PHE A 278 9.23 17.39 22.08
N GLY A 279 9.53 16.27 21.40
CA GLY A 279 10.29 16.23 20.16
C GLY A 279 9.68 15.26 19.16
N PHE A 280 9.86 15.54 17.85
CA PHE A 280 9.51 14.58 16.80
C PHE A 280 10.66 13.60 16.58
N GLU A 281 10.39 12.31 16.61
CA GLU A 281 11.40 11.27 16.32
C GLU A 281 11.60 11.07 14.79
N PRO A 282 12.88 10.95 14.33
CA PRO A 282 14.13 11.24 15.02
C PRO A 282 14.45 12.75 14.93
N GLY A 283 14.72 13.41 16.07
CA GLY A 283 15.07 14.83 16.08
C GLY A 283 15.28 15.41 17.48
N PRO A 284 15.74 16.67 17.57
CA PRO A 284 15.82 17.38 18.82
C PRO A 284 14.43 17.75 19.36
N ASP A 285 14.37 17.99 20.66
CA ASP A 285 13.16 18.50 21.29
C ASP A 285 12.76 19.86 20.71
N VAL A 286 11.47 19.99 20.39
CA VAL A 286 10.84 21.22 19.92
C VAL A 286 10.37 22.08 21.09
N LEU A 287 9.95 21.41 22.17
CA LEU A 287 9.56 22.01 23.43
C LEU A 287 10.41 21.38 24.56
N THR A 288 10.94 22.19 25.45
CA THR A 288 11.77 21.74 26.57
C THR A 288 11.30 22.43 27.83
N ASP A 289 10.84 21.63 28.79
CA ASP A 289 10.47 22.07 30.14
C ASP A 289 9.53 23.30 30.15
N VAL A 290 8.44 23.21 29.41
CA VAL A 290 7.49 24.31 29.25
C VAL A 290 6.47 24.30 30.37
N ASP A 291 6.45 25.41 31.12
CA ASP A 291 5.41 25.75 32.09
C ASP A 291 4.55 26.88 31.56
N LEU A 292 3.25 26.67 31.48
CA LEU A 292 2.26 27.65 31.01
C LEU A 292 0.94 27.44 31.75
N GLU A 293 0.37 28.51 32.27
CA GLU A 293 -0.98 28.48 32.87
C GLU A 293 -1.87 29.49 32.17
N VAL A 294 -3.07 29.03 31.79
CA VAL A 294 -4.14 29.85 31.20
C VAL A 294 -5.37 29.70 32.14
N ALA A 295 -5.78 30.79 32.74
CA ALA A 295 -6.95 30.78 33.61
C ALA A 295 -8.25 30.55 32.85
N SER A 296 -9.30 30.14 33.59
CA SER A 296 -10.66 29.99 33.02
C SER A 296 -11.14 31.30 32.39
N GLY A 297 -11.51 31.27 31.10
CA GLY A 297 -11.99 32.43 30.36
C GLY A 297 -10.91 33.44 29.92
N GLU A 298 -9.65 33.16 30.18
CA GLU A 298 -8.53 33.99 29.76
C GLU A 298 -8.22 33.81 28.27
N VAL A 299 -7.83 34.90 27.60
CA VAL A 299 -7.35 34.90 26.22
C VAL A 299 -5.83 35.12 26.21
N VAL A 300 -5.09 34.15 25.74
CA VAL A 300 -3.63 34.18 25.71
C VAL A 300 -3.13 34.14 24.26
N ALA A 301 -2.20 35.04 23.90
CA ALA A 301 -1.53 35.04 22.62
C ALA A 301 -0.14 34.42 22.71
N LEU A 302 0.11 33.33 21.95
CA LEU A 302 1.42 32.74 21.81
C LEU A 302 2.20 33.41 20.68
N VAL A 303 3.28 34.13 21.02
CA VAL A 303 4.11 34.89 20.09
C VAL A 303 5.51 34.28 20.01
N GLY A 304 6.08 34.25 18.82
CA GLY A 304 7.44 33.72 18.60
C GLY A 304 7.75 33.50 17.14
N ALA A 305 9.02 33.24 16.82
CA ALA A 305 9.48 32.95 15.48
C ALA A 305 8.81 31.69 14.88
N THR A 306 8.85 31.56 13.55
CA THR A 306 8.45 30.31 12.86
C THR A 306 9.35 29.17 13.38
N GLY A 307 8.76 28.03 13.73
CA GLY A 307 9.48 26.89 14.30
C GLY A 307 9.64 26.93 15.83
N ALA A 308 9.16 27.96 16.54
CA ALA A 308 9.25 28.07 18.01
C ALA A 308 8.29 27.12 18.79
N GLY A 309 7.65 26.17 18.15
CA GLY A 309 6.81 25.17 18.83
C GLY A 309 5.38 25.61 19.16
N LYS A 310 4.92 26.80 18.72
CA LYS A 310 3.56 27.32 19.03
C LYS A 310 2.44 26.37 18.61
N SER A 311 2.49 25.89 17.37
CA SER A 311 1.50 24.92 16.84
C SER A 311 1.60 23.58 17.56
N THR A 312 2.81 23.14 17.89
CA THR A 312 3.06 21.90 18.62
C THR A 312 2.40 21.94 20.01
N LEU A 313 2.45 23.09 20.69
CA LEU A 313 1.80 23.26 21.99
C LEU A 313 0.28 23.10 21.89
N CYS A 314 -0.34 23.66 20.83
CA CYS A 314 -1.77 23.46 20.55
C CYS A 314 -2.10 22.00 20.17
N GLU A 315 -1.23 21.33 19.39
CA GLU A 315 -1.40 19.92 19.03
C GLU A 315 -1.34 18.98 20.23
N LEU A 316 -0.44 19.26 21.19
CA LEU A 316 -0.36 18.52 22.45
C LEU A 316 -1.63 18.68 23.30
N LEU A 317 -2.21 19.89 23.36
CA LEU A 317 -3.44 20.15 24.11
C LEU A 317 -4.64 19.34 23.60
N VAL A 318 -4.73 19.11 22.28
CA VAL A 318 -5.80 18.29 21.68
C VAL A 318 -5.39 16.83 21.50
N ARG A 319 -4.26 16.42 22.07
CA ARG A 319 -3.70 15.04 21.99
C ARG A 319 -3.49 14.52 20.55
N LEU A 320 -3.15 15.41 19.60
CA LEU A 320 -2.64 14.98 18.28
C LEU A 320 -1.17 14.50 18.36
N ALA A 321 -0.50 14.81 19.47
CA ALA A 321 0.79 14.26 19.88
C ALA A 321 0.79 14.12 21.41
N GLU A 322 1.66 13.26 21.94
CA GLU A 322 1.83 13.08 23.39
C GLU A 322 3.16 13.68 23.84
N PRO A 323 3.21 14.36 25.00
CA PRO A 323 4.45 14.91 25.51
C PRO A 323 5.44 13.78 25.84
N THR A 324 6.74 14.02 25.61
CA THR A 324 7.81 13.10 25.99
C THR A 324 8.14 13.17 27.49
N ALA A 325 7.86 14.31 28.12
CA ALA A 325 7.98 14.51 29.57
C ALA A 325 6.99 15.60 30.02
N GLY A 326 6.73 15.65 31.33
CA GLY A 326 5.75 16.56 31.91
C GLY A 326 4.32 16.10 31.74
N ARG A 327 3.36 16.99 32.02
CA ARG A 327 1.91 16.70 31.83
C ARG A 327 1.12 17.96 31.52
N ILE A 328 -0.04 17.74 30.92
CA ILE A 328 -1.00 18.80 30.61
C ILE A 328 -2.28 18.55 31.42
N VAL A 329 -2.78 19.60 32.04
CA VAL A 329 -3.97 19.54 32.92
C VAL A 329 -5.03 20.47 32.34
N LEU A 330 -6.25 19.98 32.17
CA LEU A 330 -7.40 20.70 31.65
C LEU A 330 -8.52 20.70 32.68
N GLY A 331 -8.91 21.90 33.17
CA GLY A 331 -9.96 22.02 34.18
C GLY A 331 -9.65 21.29 35.51
N GLY A 332 -8.35 21.14 35.84
CA GLY A 332 -7.89 20.39 37.03
C GLY A 332 -7.73 18.89 36.82
N VAL A 333 -8.03 18.35 35.59
CA VAL A 333 -7.91 16.94 35.27
C VAL A 333 -6.75 16.74 34.27
N PRO A 334 -5.78 15.82 34.54
CA PRO A 334 -4.77 15.46 33.56
C PRO A 334 -5.39 14.99 32.24
N LEU A 335 -4.81 15.36 31.08
CA LEU A 335 -5.34 14.95 29.78
C LEU A 335 -5.43 13.43 29.60
N ASP A 336 -4.53 12.68 30.26
CA ASP A 336 -4.50 11.21 30.20
C ASP A 336 -5.70 10.57 30.93
N ASP A 337 -6.26 11.28 31.90
CA ASP A 337 -7.45 10.84 32.65
C ASP A 337 -8.77 11.26 31.97
N LEU A 338 -8.72 12.06 30.90
CA LEU A 338 -9.90 12.44 30.13
C LEU A 338 -10.19 11.40 29.03
N THR A 339 -11.50 11.12 28.83
CA THR A 339 -11.89 10.39 27.63
C THR A 339 -11.70 11.28 26.39
N PRO A 340 -11.37 10.72 25.22
CA PRO A 340 -11.27 11.48 23.98
C PRO A 340 -12.58 12.22 23.63
N SER A 341 -13.72 11.67 23.99
CA SER A 341 -15.02 12.32 23.83
C SER A 341 -15.12 13.59 24.68
N ALA A 342 -14.72 13.53 25.97
CA ALA A 342 -14.70 14.68 26.86
C ALA A 342 -13.74 15.76 26.37
N LEU A 343 -12.55 15.38 25.91
CA LEU A 343 -11.56 16.31 25.36
C LEU A 343 -12.09 17.01 24.11
N ARG A 344 -12.59 16.27 23.13
CA ARG A 344 -13.12 16.82 21.85
C ARG A 344 -14.39 17.66 22.02
N SER A 345 -15.19 17.42 23.04
CA SER A 345 -16.33 18.28 23.36
C SER A 345 -15.95 19.57 24.08
N THR A 346 -14.74 19.62 24.65
CA THR A 346 -14.29 20.74 25.47
C THR A 346 -13.30 21.65 24.74
N VAL A 347 -12.41 21.07 23.92
CA VAL A 347 -11.34 21.81 23.19
C VAL A 347 -11.54 21.67 21.70
N ALA A 348 -11.53 22.78 20.98
CA ALA A 348 -11.52 22.84 19.52
C ALA A 348 -10.20 23.46 19.02
N LEU A 349 -9.60 22.85 18.00
CA LEU A 349 -8.42 23.37 17.31
C LEU A 349 -8.81 23.87 15.93
N VAL A 350 -8.46 25.13 15.64
CA VAL A 350 -8.60 25.72 14.29
C VAL A 350 -7.21 25.68 13.64
N PHE A 351 -7.12 24.95 12.52
CA PHE A 351 -5.87 24.81 11.79
C PHE A 351 -5.57 26.04 10.92
N GLN A 352 -4.29 26.32 10.71
CA GLN A 352 -3.84 27.38 9.81
C GLN A 352 -4.24 27.11 8.35
N ALA A 353 -4.15 25.86 7.90
CA ALA A 353 -4.62 25.39 6.60
C ALA A 353 -5.96 24.68 6.79
N SER A 354 -7.03 25.25 6.22
CA SER A 354 -8.35 24.62 6.23
C SER A 354 -8.42 23.50 5.19
N PHE A 355 -9.08 22.40 5.55
CA PHE A 355 -9.37 21.28 4.67
C PHE A 355 -10.88 21.14 4.51
N LEU A 356 -11.33 21.00 3.26
CA LEU A 356 -12.72 20.73 2.93
C LEU A 356 -12.83 19.38 2.21
N PHE A 357 -13.74 18.56 2.69
CA PHE A 357 -14.09 17.33 1.98
C PHE A 357 -14.81 17.64 0.66
N ALA A 358 -14.60 16.83 -0.37
CA ALA A 358 -15.27 16.96 -1.66
C ALA A 358 -16.76 16.54 -1.55
N THR A 359 -17.51 17.30 -0.79
CA THR A 359 -18.93 17.08 -0.49
C THR A 359 -19.67 18.43 -0.37
N SER A 360 -20.94 18.45 0.02
CA SER A 360 -21.70 19.68 0.17
C SER A 360 -21.17 20.56 1.31
N THR A 361 -21.40 21.88 1.24
CA THR A 361 -21.07 22.82 2.32
C THR A 361 -21.70 22.40 3.65
N ARG A 362 -22.99 21.99 3.62
CA ARG A 362 -23.68 21.47 4.80
C ARG A 362 -22.94 20.28 5.42
N ALA A 363 -22.52 19.31 4.61
CA ALA A 363 -21.80 18.14 5.09
C ALA A 363 -20.44 18.49 5.70
N ASN A 364 -19.74 19.49 5.14
CA ASN A 364 -18.50 20.02 5.71
C ASN A 364 -18.69 20.78 7.03
N VAL A 365 -19.83 21.43 7.25
CA VAL A 365 -20.16 22.12 8.51
C VAL A 365 -20.59 21.09 9.56
N VAL A 366 -21.48 20.17 9.19
CA VAL A 366 -22.07 19.21 10.10
C VAL A 366 -21.04 18.17 10.57
N LEU A 367 -20.20 17.65 9.67
CA LEU A 367 -19.18 16.62 9.94
C LEU A 367 -19.73 15.44 10.78
N GLY A 368 -20.93 14.96 10.44
CA GLY A 368 -21.57 13.84 11.11
C GLY A 368 -22.30 14.18 12.43
N ARG A 369 -22.36 15.45 12.83
CA ARG A 369 -23.17 15.90 13.97
C ARG A 369 -24.62 16.03 13.55
N ASP A 370 -25.55 15.86 14.50
CA ASP A 370 -26.96 16.11 14.29
C ASP A 370 -27.26 17.60 14.53
N LEU A 371 -27.11 18.41 13.47
CA LEU A 371 -27.39 19.84 13.47
C LEU A 371 -28.58 20.12 12.56
N ASP A 372 -29.54 20.94 13.04
CA ASP A 372 -30.62 21.39 12.20
C ASP A 372 -30.18 22.46 11.17
N ASP A 373 -31.03 22.76 10.19
CA ASP A 373 -30.67 23.70 9.11
C ASP A 373 -30.50 25.13 9.64
N ARG A 374 -31.12 25.48 10.75
CA ARG A 374 -30.99 26.79 11.37
C ARG A 374 -29.63 26.94 12.05
N GLU A 375 -29.23 25.94 12.80
CA GLU A 375 -27.89 25.88 13.41
C GLU A 375 -26.77 25.92 12.36
N VAL A 376 -26.95 25.23 11.22
CA VAL A 376 -26.01 25.27 10.11
C VAL A 376 -25.93 26.67 9.49
N LEU A 377 -27.05 27.36 9.31
CA LEU A 377 -27.09 28.73 8.79
C LEU A 377 -26.45 29.71 9.78
N ASP A 378 -26.74 29.59 11.07
CA ASP A 378 -26.14 30.42 12.12
C ASP A 378 -24.61 30.32 12.12
N VAL A 379 -24.04 29.09 11.90
CA VAL A 379 -22.59 28.89 11.77
C VAL A 379 -22.02 29.55 10.51
N ILE A 380 -22.75 29.50 9.38
CA ILE A 380 -22.29 30.07 8.10
C ILE A 380 -22.41 31.60 8.11
N GLU A 381 -23.43 32.13 8.79
CA GLU A 381 -23.66 33.57 8.91
C GLU A 381 -22.83 34.26 10.00
N LEU A 382 -22.11 33.49 10.84
CA LEU A 382 -21.12 34.07 11.77
C LEU A 382 -20.24 35.02 10.99
N PRO A 383 -20.21 36.33 11.35
CA PRO A 383 -19.35 37.27 10.63
C PRO A 383 -17.91 36.74 10.69
N LEU A 384 -17.35 36.47 9.52
CA LEU A 384 -15.92 36.24 9.37
C LEU A 384 -15.26 37.53 9.90
N ILE A 385 -14.87 37.49 11.16
CA ILE A 385 -13.99 38.52 11.72
C ILE A 385 -12.72 38.38 10.89
N HIS A 386 -12.47 39.37 10.09
CA HIS A 386 -11.24 39.47 9.30
C HIS A 386 -10.06 39.38 10.26
N LEU A 387 -9.41 38.24 10.27
CA LEU A 387 -8.09 38.05 10.88
C LEU A 387 -7.04 38.45 9.86
#